data_0b6f09a28f80c0e8baca1329ea1dbebe
#
_entry.id   0b6f09a28f80c0e8baca1329ea1dbebe
#
_cell.length_a   1.000
_cell.length_b   1.000
_cell.length_c   1.000
_cell.angle_alpha   90.00
_cell.angle_beta   90.00
_cell.angle_gamma   90.00
#
_symmetry.space_group_name_H-M   'P 1'
#
loop_
_entity.id
_entity.type
_entity.pdbx_description
1 polymer ?
#
loop_
_entity_poly.entity_id
_entity_poly.type
_entity_poly.pdbx_seq_one_letter_code
_entity_poly.pdbx_strand_id
1 'polypeptide(L)'
;MAAKIDFAHKAQRKMFEVVLDAAIKHSDSDRRKALMQLVDLIEKTLGDVWGPAAYKMFRDIFSDPDSKWMKYANSLLDDVHPNIIKGKGLNTGLEAGFRGFHIAQEQKKKHGVSIPWLVLIDPTSACNLKCTGCWSAEYGHLIQLSYEDIDRVITEGEELGIHAWLMTGGEPLIRKKDILKLAEAHPYSSFHLFTNGTLIDDEFCEEVVRLGNIAPSISLEGFEEVNDLRRGKGVFQKVMRAMDIMKKHKLLFGTSICYTSANYKTVTSDEFLDMIIAKGVKYTWYFHYMPVGNDASTDLLLTPEQREYMYHRVREIRKGDGGKPIVAVDFQNDGEFVSGCIAGGKYYCHINPNGDVEPCVFIHYSTANIHDMSLLDCLKQPLFKTYQANQPFNSNH
;
A
#
# COMPACT_ATOMS: atom_id res chain seq x y z
N MET A 1 -20.24 7.29 12.78
CA MET A 1 -21.05 7.78 11.62
C MET A 1 -20.05 8.20 10.55
N ALA A 2 -20.09 7.57 9.37
CA ALA A 2 -19.20 7.98 8.25
C ALA A 2 -19.28 9.49 8.02
N ALA A 3 -18.15 10.11 7.67
CA ALA A 3 -18.07 11.54 7.41
C ALA A 3 -19.21 11.98 6.47
N LYS A 4 -19.93 13.05 6.82
CA LYS A 4 -21.07 13.53 6.02
C LYS A 4 -20.59 13.93 4.64
N ILE A 5 -20.90 13.11 3.65
CA ILE A 5 -20.59 13.37 2.26
C ILE A 5 -21.63 14.32 1.73
N ASP A 6 -21.20 15.54 1.39
CA ASP A 6 -22.07 16.57 0.82
C ASP A 6 -22.34 16.35 -0.67
N PHE A 7 -23.24 17.13 -1.24
CA PHE A 7 -23.62 17.06 -2.64
C PHE A 7 -22.45 17.41 -3.58
N ALA A 8 -21.62 18.38 -3.21
CA ALA A 8 -20.48 18.82 -4.03
C ALA A 8 -19.45 17.71 -4.16
N HIS A 9 -19.16 17.01 -3.07
CA HIS A 9 -18.26 15.84 -3.08
C HIS A 9 -18.78 14.72 -3.98
N LYS A 10 -20.08 14.38 -3.88
CA LYS A 10 -20.68 13.36 -4.76
C LYS A 10 -20.59 13.74 -6.23
N ALA A 11 -20.84 15.01 -6.55
CA ALA A 11 -20.76 15.53 -7.92
C ALA A 11 -19.32 15.49 -8.46
N GLN A 12 -18.34 15.89 -7.65
CA GLN A 12 -16.93 15.81 -8.01
C GLN A 12 -16.51 14.37 -8.27
N ARG A 13 -16.82 13.45 -7.35
CA ARG A 13 -16.52 12.02 -7.49
C ARG A 13 -17.14 11.44 -8.78
N LYS A 14 -18.40 11.80 -9.08
CA LYS A 14 -19.08 11.35 -10.30
C LYS A 14 -18.40 11.84 -11.56
N MET A 15 -17.87 13.06 -11.56
CA MET A 15 -17.12 13.61 -12.70
C MET A 15 -15.86 12.80 -12.98
N PHE A 16 -15.07 12.46 -11.95
CA PHE A 16 -13.89 11.59 -12.09
C PHE A 16 -14.27 10.18 -12.55
N GLU A 17 -15.37 9.62 -12.02
CA GLU A 17 -15.88 8.32 -12.43
C GLU A 17 -16.18 8.24 -13.92
N VAL A 18 -16.83 9.27 -14.48
CA VAL A 18 -17.17 9.34 -15.91
C VAL A 18 -15.93 9.30 -16.79
N VAL A 19 -14.86 10.01 -16.41
CA VAL A 19 -13.62 10.02 -17.19
C VAL A 19 -12.88 8.67 -17.06
N LEU A 20 -12.88 8.07 -15.87
CA LEU A 20 -12.33 6.72 -15.67
C LEU A 20 -13.11 5.68 -16.48
N ASP A 21 -14.43 5.76 -16.52
CA ASP A 21 -15.27 4.86 -17.34
C ASP A 21 -14.93 5.00 -18.83
N ALA A 22 -14.65 6.22 -19.32
CA ALA A 22 -14.21 6.42 -20.69
C ALA A 22 -12.84 5.76 -20.96
N ALA A 23 -11.87 5.92 -20.06
CA ALA A 23 -10.56 5.27 -20.19
C ALA A 23 -10.64 3.73 -20.18
N ILE A 24 -11.56 3.16 -19.37
CA ILE A 24 -11.77 1.71 -19.26
C ILE A 24 -12.44 1.15 -20.53
N LYS A 25 -13.44 1.85 -21.08
CA LYS A 25 -14.26 1.34 -22.18
C LYS A 25 -13.59 1.44 -23.55
N HIS A 26 -12.68 2.37 -23.71
CA HIS A 26 -12.02 2.62 -25.01
C HIS A 26 -10.66 1.92 -25.08
N SER A 27 -10.21 1.64 -26.30
CA SER A 27 -8.87 1.13 -26.62
C SER A 27 -8.04 2.20 -27.34
N ASP A 28 -6.70 2.08 -27.28
CA ASP A 28 -5.72 2.87 -28.02
C ASP A 28 -5.89 4.41 -27.96
N SER A 29 -6.15 5.07 -29.11
CA SER A 29 -6.14 6.53 -29.20
C SER A 29 -7.19 7.20 -28.32
N ASP A 30 -8.37 6.62 -28.19
CA ASP A 30 -9.45 7.17 -27.39
C ASP A 30 -9.20 6.98 -25.89
N ARG A 31 -8.58 5.87 -25.50
CA ARG A 31 -8.09 5.64 -24.14
C ARG A 31 -7.03 6.69 -23.75
N ARG A 32 -6.06 6.95 -24.65
CA ARG A 32 -5.05 7.98 -24.40
C ARG A 32 -5.66 9.37 -24.22
N LYS A 33 -6.63 9.73 -25.06
CA LYS A 33 -7.38 11.00 -24.90
C LYS A 33 -8.08 11.07 -23.55
N ALA A 34 -8.75 9.97 -23.12
CA ALA A 34 -9.43 9.90 -21.83
C ALA A 34 -8.45 10.04 -20.66
N LEU A 35 -7.27 9.38 -20.73
CA LEU A 35 -6.23 9.52 -19.71
C LEU A 35 -5.66 10.93 -19.65
N MET A 36 -5.44 11.60 -20.80
CA MET A 36 -5.03 13.00 -20.84
C MET A 36 -6.10 13.93 -20.26
N GLN A 37 -7.38 13.71 -20.60
CA GLN A 37 -8.50 14.45 -20.01
C GLN A 37 -8.58 14.25 -18.49
N LEU A 38 -8.24 13.05 -17.99
CA LEU A 38 -8.17 12.82 -16.54
C LEU A 38 -7.07 13.65 -15.91
N VAL A 39 -5.88 13.72 -16.51
CA VAL A 39 -4.77 14.58 -16.02
C VAL A 39 -5.20 16.05 -16.01
N ASP A 40 -5.80 16.55 -17.10
CA ASP A 40 -6.27 17.93 -17.20
C ASP A 40 -7.37 18.26 -16.18
N LEU A 41 -8.28 17.29 -15.94
CA LEU A 41 -9.31 17.42 -14.93
C LEU A 41 -8.72 17.51 -13.53
N ILE A 42 -7.76 16.65 -13.22
CA ILE A 42 -7.06 16.64 -11.91
C ILE A 42 -6.33 17.98 -11.73
N GLU A 43 -5.54 18.42 -12.70
CA GLU A 43 -4.79 19.68 -12.61
C GLU A 43 -5.73 20.89 -12.44
N LYS A 44 -6.84 20.93 -13.17
CA LYS A 44 -7.81 22.02 -13.09
C LYS A 44 -8.55 22.08 -11.76
N THR A 45 -8.88 20.92 -11.19
CA THR A 45 -9.74 20.84 -9.99
C THR A 45 -8.97 20.68 -8.69
N LEU A 46 -7.75 20.12 -8.75
CA LEU A 46 -6.95 19.66 -7.62
C LEU A 46 -5.46 19.99 -7.81
N GLY A 47 -5.14 20.94 -8.68
CA GLY A 47 -3.78 21.23 -9.17
C GLY A 47 -2.79 21.76 -8.14
N ASP A 48 -3.26 22.15 -6.96
CA ASP A 48 -2.44 22.65 -5.86
C ASP A 48 -1.76 21.54 -5.03
N VAL A 49 -2.14 20.27 -5.22
CA VAL A 49 -1.56 19.12 -4.50
C VAL A 49 -0.23 18.66 -5.12
N TRP A 50 -0.16 18.62 -6.44
CA TRP A 50 1.06 18.23 -7.17
C TRP A 50 1.61 19.42 -7.95
N GLY A 51 2.94 19.52 -8.03
CA GLY A 51 3.57 20.56 -8.82
C GLY A 51 3.36 20.36 -10.35
N PRO A 52 3.48 21.41 -11.16
CA PRO A 52 3.27 21.37 -12.63
C PRO A 52 4.11 20.32 -13.35
N ALA A 53 5.30 20.00 -12.82
CA ALA A 53 6.18 18.97 -13.38
C ALA A 53 5.56 17.56 -13.35
N ALA A 54 4.77 17.24 -12.32
CA ALA A 54 4.10 15.95 -12.22
C ALA A 54 3.01 15.79 -13.29
N TYR A 55 2.19 16.83 -13.50
CA TYR A 55 1.16 16.83 -14.55
C TYR A 55 1.78 16.74 -15.94
N LYS A 56 2.87 17.49 -16.18
CA LYS A 56 3.63 17.36 -17.43
C LYS A 56 4.16 15.96 -17.66
N MET A 57 4.75 15.34 -16.65
CA MET A 57 5.25 13.95 -16.73
C MET A 57 4.14 12.97 -17.15
N PHE A 58 2.94 13.05 -16.56
CA PHE A 58 1.83 12.19 -16.94
C PHE A 58 1.38 12.43 -18.39
N ARG A 59 1.33 13.69 -18.85
CA ARG A 59 1.03 13.99 -20.26
C ARG A 59 2.07 13.43 -21.20
N ASP A 60 3.35 13.57 -20.88
CA ASP A 60 4.45 13.01 -21.68
C ASP A 60 4.33 11.47 -21.77
N ILE A 61 4.01 10.79 -20.66
CA ILE A 61 3.75 9.33 -20.64
C ILE A 61 2.60 8.94 -21.55
N PHE A 62 1.46 9.62 -21.45
CA PHE A 62 0.26 9.24 -22.23
C PHE A 62 0.30 9.73 -23.66
N SER A 63 1.20 10.66 -24.04
CA SER A 63 1.40 11.09 -25.43
C SER A 63 2.12 10.05 -26.29
N ASP A 64 3.02 9.25 -25.67
CA ASP A 64 3.78 8.21 -26.36
C ASP A 64 3.12 6.83 -26.22
N PRO A 65 2.51 6.27 -27.31
CA PRO A 65 1.84 4.97 -27.27
C PRO A 65 2.80 3.82 -26.99
N ASP A 66 4.07 3.96 -27.32
CA ASP A 66 5.09 2.92 -27.19
C ASP A 66 5.82 2.97 -25.86
N SER A 67 5.59 4.01 -25.06
CA SER A 67 6.22 4.12 -23.75
C SER A 67 5.88 2.93 -22.85
N LYS A 68 6.85 2.52 -22.05
CA LYS A 68 6.67 1.47 -21.04
C LYS A 68 5.46 1.74 -20.15
N TRP A 69 5.29 2.99 -19.74
CA TRP A 69 4.23 3.38 -18.80
C TRP A 69 2.85 3.42 -19.47
N MET A 70 2.77 3.71 -20.78
CA MET A 70 1.52 3.57 -21.52
C MET A 70 1.14 2.09 -21.68
N LYS A 71 2.12 1.22 -21.98
CA LYS A 71 1.91 -0.24 -21.98
C LYS A 71 1.45 -0.76 -20.62
N TYR A 72 2.04 -0.25 -19.53
CA TYR A 72 1.60 -0.55 -18.18
C TYR A 72 0.16 -0.08 -17.92
N ALA A 73 -0.19 1.17 -18.28
CA ALA A 73 -1.54 1.71 -18.13
C ALA A 73 -2.57 0.87 -18.92
N ASN A 74 -2.24 0.47 -20.15
CA ASN A 74 -3.07 -0.42 -20.93
C ASN A 74 -3.26 -1.78 -20.24
N SER A 75 -2.18 -2.41 -19.78
CA SER A 75 -2.27 -3.69 -19.07
C SER A 75 -3.09 -3.59 -17.78
N LEU A 76 -3.02 -2.46 -17.09
CA LEU A 76 -3.83 -2.22 -15.89
C LEU A 76 -5.33 -2.16 -16.25
N LEU A 77 -5.67 -1.40 -17.27
CA LEU A 77 -7.06 -1.20 -17.70
C LEU A 77 -7.68 -2.44 -18.37
N ASP A 78 -6.88 -3.30 -19.02
CA ASP A 78 -7.34 -4.52 -19.70
C ASP A 78 -7.42 -5.73 -18.76
N ASP A 79 -6.47 -5.85 -17.85
CA ASP A 79 -6.33 -7.04 -16.99
C ASP A 79 -7.07 -6.92 -15.66
N VAL A 80 -7.37 -5.70 -15.18
CA VAL A 80 -8.03 -5.49 -13.90
C VAL A 80 -9.52 -5.21 -14.09
N HIS A 81 -10.34 -5.76 -13.18
CA HIS A 81 -11.79 -5.60 -13.24
C HIS A 81 -12.19 -4.11 -13.11
N PRO A 82 -13.09 -3.59 -13.97
CA PRO A 82 -13.49 -2.18 -14.00
C PRO A 82 -13.91 -1.61 -12.65
N ASN A 83 -14.61 -2.40 -11.83
CA ASN A 83 -15.04 -1.95 -10.49
C ASN A 83 -13.83 -1.67 -9.57
N ILE A 84 -12.78 -2.49 -9.65
CA ILE A 84 -11.56 -2.30 -8.87
C ILE A 84 -10.78 -1.07 -9.37
N ILE A 85 -10.66 -0.89 -10.70
CA ILE A 85 -10.03 0.31 -11.27
C ILE A 85 -10.74 1.57 -10.77
N LYS A 86 -12.07 1.60 -10.83
CA LYS A 86 -12.86 2.73 -10.33
C LYS A 86 -12.72 2.92 -8.82
N GLY A 87 -12.95 1.87 -8.05
CA GLY A 87 -12.87 1.93 -6.59
C GLY A 87 -11.50 2.37 -6.10
N LYS A 88 -10.43 1.74 -6.59
CA LYS A 88 -9.05 2.11 -6.21
C LYS A 88 -8.66 3.48 -6.76
N GLY A 89 -8.98 3.79 -8.01
CA GLY A 89 -8.68 5.08 -8.63
C GLY A 89 -9.34 6.24 -7.88
N LEU A 90 -10.61 6.10 -7.52
CA LEU A 90 -11.33 7.11 -6.76
C LEU A 90 -10.88 7.17 -5.29
N ASN A 91 -10.76 6.03 -4.60
CA ASN A 91 -10.47 6.04 -3.17
C ASN A 91 -8.99 6.37 -2.87
N THR A 92 -8.04 5.81 -3.64
CA THR A 92 -6.62 6.12 -3.45
C THR A 92 -6.26 7.48 -4.08
N GLY A 93 -6.76 7.75 -5.29
CA GLY A 93 -6.46 8.99 -6.01
C GLY A 93 -7.23 10.18 -5.44
N LEU A 94 -8.56 10.19 -5.59
CA LEU A 94 -9.36 11.36 -5.22
C LEU A 94 -9.51 11.49 -3.69
N GLU A 95 -9.94 10.43 -2.99
CA GLU A 95 -10.20 10.55 -1.54
C GLU A 95 -8.91 10.68 -0.73
N ALA A 96 -7.98 9.72 -0.82
CA ALA A 96 -6.76 9.78 -0.03
C ALA A 96 -5.73 10.78 -0.58
N GLY A 97 -5.53 10.82 -1.90
CA GLY A 97 -4.45 11.58 -2.53
C GLY A 97 -4.73 13.09 -2.62
N PHE A 98 -5.98 13.50 -2.77
CA PHE A 98 -6.33 14.92 -2.94
C PHE A 98 -7.21 15.44 -1.81
N ARG A 99 -8.46 14.97 -1.73
CA ARG A 99 -9.43 15.47 -0.76
C ARG A 99 -8.97 15.24 0.68
N GLY A 100 -8.56 14.03 1.00
CA GLY A 100 -8.04 13.68 2.32
C GLY A 100 -6.79 14.45 2.68
N PHE A 101 -5.91 14.68 1.71
CA PHE A 101 -4.73 15.52 1.91
C PHE A 101 -5.11 16.95 2.37
N HIS A 102 -6.07 17.60 1.73
CA HIS A 102 -6.53 18.93 2.13
C HIS A 102 -7.13 18.92 3.54
N ILE A 103 -8.02 17.95 3.84
CA ILE A 103 -8.59 17.80 5.17
C ILE A 103 -7.47 17.61 6.21
N ALA A 104 -6.50 16.72 5.93
CA ALA A 104 -5.38 16.47 6.82
C ALA A 104 -4.53 17.74 7.08
N GLN A 105 -4.32 18.59 6.07
CA GLN A 105 -3.63 19.88 6.25
C GLN A 105 -4.42 20.85 7.12
N GLU A 106 -5.74 20.91 6.99
CA GLU A 106 -6.62 21.73 7.85
C GLU A 106 -6.59 21.21 9.29
N GLN A 107 -6.72 19.88 9.48
CA GLN A 107 -6.64 19.25 10.79
C GLN A 107 -5.25 19.47 11.45
N LYS A 108 -4.17 19.40 10.65
CA LYS A 108 -2.82 19.72 11.11
C LYS A 108 -2.72 21.15 11.65
N LYS A 109 -3.25 22.14 10.93
CA LYS A 109 -3.29 23.54 11.37
C LYS A 109 -4.10 23.70 12.66
N LYS A 110 -5.25 23.03 12.73
CA LYS A 110 -6.17 23.11 13.87
C LYS A 110 -5.61 22.47 15.15
N HIS A 111 -4.92 21.35 15.01
CA HIS A 111 -4.51 20.51 16.16
C HIS A 111 -3.01 20.57 16.46
N GLY A 112 -2.19 21.17 15.59
CA GLY A 112 -0.74 21.31 15.79
C GLY A 112 0.03 20.00 15.70
N VAL A 113 -0.53 18.96 15.03
CA VAL A 113 0.11 17.66 14.80
C VAL A 113 -0.10 17.24 13.37
N SER A 114 0.86 16.50 12.79
CA SER A 114 0.68 15.92 11.45
C SER A 114 -0.38 14.83 11.48
N ILE A 115 -1.21 14.80 10.45
CA ILE A 115 -2.16 13.72 10.21
C ILE A 115 -1.55 12.79 9.16
N PRO A 116 -1.41 11.49 9.45
CA PRO A 116 -0.84 10.53 8.50
C PRO A 116 -1.71 10.39 7.25
N TRP A 117 -1.08 10.12 6.10
CA TRP A 117 -1.79 9.81 4.87
C TRP A 117 -2.39 8.40 4.89
N LEU A 118 -1.72 7.48 5.59
CA LEU A 118 -2.17 6.10 5.77
C LEU A 118 -1.94 5.63 7.21
N VAL A 119 -2.75 4.66 7.63
CA VAL A 119 -2.56 3.94 8.89
C VAL A 119 -2.41 2.46 8.58
N LEU A 120 -1.38 1.84 9.18
CA LEU A 120 -1.16 0.41 9.13
C LEU A 120 -1.77 -0.20 10.38
N ILE A 121 -2.60 -1.22 10.22
CA ILE A 121 -3.31 -1.89 11.31
C ILE A 121 -3.02 -3.38 11.26
N ASP A 122 -2.73 -3.96 12.42
CA ASP A 122 -2.65 -5.39 12.64
C ASP A 122 -3.97 -5.91 13.23
N PRO A 123 -4.91 -6.41 12.43
CA PRO A 123 -6.18 -6.91 12.94
C PRO A 123 -6.02 -8.09 13.91
N THR A 124 -4.94 -8.83 13.78
CA THR A 124 -4.59 -9.99 14.61
C THR A 124 -3.10 -10.29 14.58
N SER A 125 -2.56 -10.83 15.66
CA SER A 125 -1.22 -11.44 15.70
C SER A 125 -1.22 -12.89 15.23
N ALA A 126 -2.39 -13.53 15.08
CA ALA A 126 -2.48 -14.91 14.63
C ALA A 126 -1.96 -15.06 13.18
N CYS A 127 -1.13 -16.07 12.95
CA CYS A 127 -0.62 -16.40 11.63
C CYS A 127 -0.60 -17.92 11.43
N ASN A 128 -0.88 -18.36 10.23
CA ASN A 128 -0.81 -19.77 9.83
C ASN A 128 0.57 -20.18 9.29
N LEU A 129 1.56 -19.27 9.31
CA LEU A 129 2.96 -19.53 8.97
C LEU A 129 3.89 -19.14 10.13
N LYS A 130 5.15 -19.62 10.05
CA LYS A 130 6.25 -19.29 10.97
C LYS A 130 7.49 -18.94 10.15
N CYS A 131 7.48 -17.73 9.57
CA CYS A 131 8.57 -17.28 8.71
C CYS A 131 9.81 -16.91 9.52
N THR A 132 10.99 -17.32 9.06
CA THR A 132 12.27 -16.94 9.69
C THR A 132 12.45 -15.42 9.67
N GLY A 133 12.74 -14.82 10.83
CA GLY A 133 12.94 -13.38 10.97
C GLY A 133 11.67 -12.56 10.73
N CYS A 134 10.52 -13.06 11.15
CA CYS A 134 9.26 -12.32 11.07
C CYS A 134 9.20 -11.23 12.14
N TRP A 135 9.07 -9.97 11.74
CA TRP A 135 8.96 -8.84 12.68
C TRP A 135 7.72 -8.93 13.57
N SER A 136 6.62 -9.49 13.05
CA SER A 136 5.35 -9.63 13.77
C SER A 136 5.35 -10.78 14.79
N ALA A 137 6.40 -11.61 14.85
CA ALA A 137 6.51 -12.69 15.84
C ALA A 137 6.58 -12.16 17.30
N GLU A 138 6.90 -10.87 17.49
CA GLU A 138 6.91 -10.20 18.80
C GLU A 138 5.58 -10.28 19.53
N TYR A 139 4.46 -10.16 18.81
CA TYR A 139 3.13 -10.12 19.41
C TYR A 139 2.51 -11.51 19.71
N GLY A 140 3.26 -12.60 19.46
CA GLY A 140 2.72 -13.97 19.60
C GLY A 140 1.62 -14.26 18.57
N HIS A 141 0.59 -15.06 18.96
CA HIS A 141 -0.41 -15.56 18.02
C HIS A 141 -1.87 -15.49 18.54
N LEU A 142 -2.11 -14.82 19.66
CA LEU A 142 -3.39 -14.90 20.39
C LEU A 142 -4.11 -13.55 20.54
N ILE A 143 -3.52 -12.47 20.04
CA ILE A 143 -4.04 -11.11 20.25
C ILE A 143 -4.76 -10.66 18.99
N GLN A 144 -5.86 -9.94 19.16
CA GLN A 144 -6.61 -9.36 18.06
C GLN A 144 -7.41 -8.14 18.50
N LEU A 145 -7.55 -7.19 17.60
CA LEU A 145 -8.47 -6.07 17.73
C LEU A 145 -9.91 -6.55 17.50
N SER A 146 -10.90 -5.94 18.16
CA SER A 146 -12.29 -6.16 17.80
C SER A 146 -12.63 -5.52 16.45
N TYR A 147 -13.70 -6.00 15.81
CA TYR A 147 -14.23 -5.33 14.62
C TYR A 147 -14.58 -3.87 14.93
N GLU A 148 -15.21 -3.65 16.06
CA GLU A 148 -15.71 -2.36 16.54
C GLU A 148 -14.57 -1.35 16.78
N ASP A 149 -13.43 -1.81 17.30
CA ASP A 149 -12.23 -0.96 17.47
C ASP A 149 -11.68 -0.50 16.12
N ILE A 150 -11.56 -1.42 15.16
CA ILE A 150 -11.05 -1.10 13.82
C ILE A 150 -12.01 -0.17 13.08
N ASP A 151 -13.32 -0.45 13.11
CA ASP A 151 -14.38 0.37 12.50
C ASP A 151 -14.38 1.80 13.05
N ARG A 152 -14.25 1.95 14.38
CA ARG A 152 -14.14 3.24 15.05
C ARG A 152 -12.88 4.00 14.60
N VAL A 153 -11.73 3.35 14.60
CA VAL A 153 -10.45 3.97 14.18
C VAL A 153 -10.52 4.43 12.72
N ILE A 154 -11.11 3.63 11.83
CA ILE A 154 -11.30 4.02 10.43
C ILE A 154 -12.24 5.22 10.34
N THR A 155 -13.36 5.21 11.06
CA THR A 155 -14.31 6.35 11.11
C THR A 155 -13.64 7.64 11.60
N GLU A 156 -12.91 7.59 12.70
CA GLU A 156 -12.13 8.73 13.23
C GLU A 156 -11.07 9.22 12.22
N GLY A 157 -10.41 8.29 11.53
CA GLY A 157 -9.42 8.61 10.51
C GLY A 157 -10.04 9.28 9.29
N GLU A 158 -11.19 8.81 8.79
CA GLU A 158 -11.90 9.44 7.67
C GLU A 158 -12.29 10.90 7.98
N GLU A 159 -12.67 11.21 9.23
CA GLU A 159 -12.92 12.57 9.70
C GLU A 159 -11.64 13.44 9.69
N LEU A 160 -10.48 12.83 9.86
CA LEU A 160 -9.16 13.48 9.79
C LEU A 160 -8.61 13.56 8.36
N GLY A 161 -9.27 12.95 7.37
CA GLY A 161 -8.83 12.90 5.98
C GLY A 161 -8.00 11.67 5.63
N ILE A 162 -7.94 10.66 6.50
CA ILE A 162 -7.24 9.39 6.25
C ILE A 162 -8.19 8.44 5.52
N HIS A 163 -7.87 8.12 4.27
CA HIS A 163 -8.65 7.21 3.44
C HIS A 163 -7.83 6.03 2.90
N ALA A 164 -6.59 5.86 3.36
CA ALA A 164 -5.72 4.73 3.01
C ALA A 164 -5.41 3.90 4.25
N TRP A 165 -5.75 2.61 4.19
CA TRP A 165 -5.60 1.66 5.29
C TRP A 165 -4.81 0.45 4.83
N LEU A 166 -3.73 0.13 5.54
CA LEU A 166 -2.93 -1.07 5.31
C LEU A 166 -3.24 -2.09 6.40
N MET A 167 -3.66 -3.27 6.01
CA MET A 167 -3.87 -4.40 6.93
C MET A 167 -2.71 -5.37 6.83
N THR A 168 -2.07 -5.67 7.96
CA THR A 168 -0.95 -6.61 8.07
C THR A 168 -1.03 -7.39 9.40
N GLY A 169 0.04 -7.54 10.16
CA GLY A 169 0.05 -8.23 11.44
C GLY A 169 0.60 -9.64 11.32
N GLY A 170 -0.10 -10.63 11.89
CA GLY A 170 0.11 -12.04 11.62
C GLY A 170 -0.27 -12.36 10.18
N GLU A 171 -1.41 -13.00 10.00
CA GLU A 171 -2.02 -13.13 8.67
C GLU A 171 -3.41 -12.46 8.68
N PRO A 172 -3.59 -11.32 7.99
CA PRO A 172 -4.84 -10.57 8.06
C PRO A 172 -6.03 -11.36 7.50
N LEU A 173 -5.83 -12.29 6.56
CA LEU A 173 -6.92 -13.09 6.01
C LEU A 173 -7.45 -14.18 6.96
N ILE A 174 -6.87 -14.37 8.15
CA ILE A 174 -7.52 -15.07 9.27
C ILE A 174 -8.80 -14.31 9.68
N ARG A 175 -8.78 -12.98 9.56
CA ARG A 175 -9.92 -12.07 9.80
C ARG A 175 -10.63 -11.64 8.50
N LYS A 176 -10.61 -12.50 7.47
CA LYS A 176 -11.17 -12.22 6.13
C LYS A 176 -12.57 -11.61 6.18
N LYS A 177 -13.47 -12.17 7.00
CA LYS A 177 -14.86 -11.68 7.12
C LYS A 177 -14.94 -10.26 7.66
N ASP A 178 -14.15 -9.94 8.67
CA ASP A 178 -14.14 -8.60 9.24
C ASP A 178 -13.56 -7.58 8.27
N ILE A 179 -12.48 -7.93 7.56
CA ILE A 179 -11.87 -7.05 6.55
C ILE A 179 -12.86 -6.74 5.42
N LEU A 180 -13.59 -7.73 4.93
CA LEU A 180 -14.62 -7.53 3.91
C LEU A 180 -15.76 -6.64 4.42
N LYS A 181 -16.21 -6.86 5.66
CA LYS A 181 -17.24 -6.05 6.32
C LYS A 181 -16.77 -4.60 6.54
N LEU A 182 -15.50 -4.38 6.94
CA LEU A 182 -14.93 -3.04 7.06
C LEU A 182 -14.86 -2.33 5.69
N ALA A 183 -14.40 -3.03 4.66
CA ALA A 183 -14.33 -2.46 3.31
C ALA A 183 -15.71 -2.09 2.75
N GLU A 184 -16.76 -2.82 3.10
CA GLU A 184 -18.15 -2.51 2.76
C GLU A 184 -18.69 -1.31 3.57
N ALA A 185 -18.39 -1.24 4.87
CA ALA A 185 -18.82 -0.15 5.75
C ALA A 185 -18.13 1.19 5.39
N HIS A 186 -16.92 1.14 4.81
CA HIS A 186 -16.11 2.30 4.44
C HIS A 186 -15.85 2.38 2.91
N PRO A 187 -16.89 2.61 2.10
CA PRO A 187 -16.80 2.53 0.63
C PRO A 187 -15.94 3.62 -0.01
N TYR A 188 -15.58 4.68 0.73
CA TYR A 188 -14.70 5.77 0.27
C TYR A 188 -13.25 5.62 0.74
N SER A 189 -12.97 4.58 1.50
CA SER A 189 -11.62 4.22 1.95
C SER A 189 -10.99 3.14 1.05
N SER A 190 -9.67 3.17 0.94
CA SER A 190 -8.86 2.23 0.18
C SER A 190 -8.15 1.28 1.13
N PHE A 191 -8.39 -0.01 0.98
CA PHE A 191 -7.76 -1.05 1.77
C PHE A 191 -6.64 -1.73 0.98
N HIS A 192 -5.48 -1.87 1.62
CA HIS A 192 -4.34 -2.58 1.10
C HIS A 192 -3.99 -3.71 2.06
N LEU A 193 -3.83 -4.94 1.57
CA LEU A 193 -3.58 -6.11 2.43
C LEU A 193 -2.19 -6.66 2.17
N PHE A 194 -1.34 -6.72 3.18
CA PHE A 194 -0.12 -7.52 3.14
C PHE A 194 -0.43 -8.92 3.66
N THR A 195 -0.46 -9.91 2.79
CA THR A 195 -0.87 -11.27 3.10
C THR A 195 0.14 -12.30 2.62
N ASN A 196 0.25 -13.42 3.31
CA ASN A 196 1.02 -14.55 2.83
C ASN A 196 0.33 -15.29 1.66
N GLY A 197 -0.90 -14.91 1.31
CA GLY A 197 -1.65 -15.40 0.15
C GLY A 197 -2.24 -16.80 0.30
N THR A 198 -1.90 -17.56 1.34
CA THR A 198 -2.31 -18.97 1.45
C THR A 198 -3.81 -19.19 1.71
N LEU A 199 -4.51 -18.12 2.13
CA LEU A 199 -5.95 -18.12 2.42
C LEU A 199 -6.79 -17.43 1.34
N ILE A 200 -6.19 -17.07 0.20
CA ILE A 200 -6.91 -16.52 -0.96
C ILE A 200 -7.64 -17.66 -1.69
N ASP A 201 -8.92 -17.45 -1.91
CA ASP A 201 -9.83 -18.34 -2.63
C ASP A 201 -10.74 -17.56 -3.57
N ASP A 202 -11.54 -18.26 -4.38
CA ASP A 202 -12.46 -17.65 -5.33
C ASP A 202 -13.50 -16.77 -4.65
N GLU A 203 -14.08 -17.20 -3.50
CA GLU A 203 -15.08 -16.42 -2.75
C GLU A 203 -14.53 -15.08 -2.29
N PHE A 204 -13.32 -15.06 -1.75
CA PHE A 204 -12.65 -13.81 -1.38
C PHE A 204 -12.45 -12.89 -2.59
N CYS A 205 -12.01 -13.44 -3.72
CA CYS A 205 -11.78 -12.65 -4.92
C CYS A 205 -13.07 -12.06 -5.50
N GLU A 206 -14.18 -12.80 -5.46
CA GLU A 206 -15.51 -12.31 -5.86
C GLU A 206 -15.96 -11.11 -5.01
N GLU A 207 -15.79 -11.21 -3.69
CA GLU A 207 -16.10 -10.10 -2.78
C GLU A 207 -15.18 -8.89 -2.99
N VAL A 208 -13.88 -9.09 -3.22
CA VAL A 208 -12.95 -8.01 -3.57
C VAL A 208 -13.37 -7.30 -4.86
N VAL A 209 -13.81 -8.04 -5.87
CA VAL A 209 -14.37 -7.47 -7.11
C VAL A 209 -15.65 -6.70 -6.83
N ARG A 210 -16.56 -7.24 -6.01
CA ARG A 210 -17.83 -6.58 -5.65
C ARG A 210 -17.59 -5.26 -4.92
N LEU A 211 -16.69 -5.24 -3.96
CA LEU A 211 -16.38 -4.06 -3.14
C LEU A 211 -15.54 -3.03 -3.91
N GLY A 212 -14.56 -3.46 -4.70
CA GLY A 212 -13.73 -2.60 -5.55
C GLY A 212 -12.66 -1.76 -4.85
N ASN A 213 -12.58 -1.78 -3.51
CA ASN A 213 -11.69 -0.92 -2.73
C ASN A 213 -10.56 -1.66 -2.00
N ILE A 214 -10.38 -2.96 -2.25
CA ILE A 214 -9.32 -3.80 -1.67
C ILE A 214 -8.26 -4.12 -2.73
N ALA A 215 -6.97 -4.07 -2.36
CA ALA A 215 -5.86 -4.52 -3.18
C ALA A 215 -4.87 -5.35 -2.36
N PRO A 216 -4.72 -6.66 -2.62
CA PRO A 216 -3.74 -7.51 -1.95
C PRO A 216 -2.32 -7.29 -2.46
N SER A 217 -1.33 -7.39 -1.56
CA SER A 217 0.08 -7.60 -1.85
C SER A 217 0.52 -8.92 -1.25
N ILE A 218 0.87 -9.88 -2.11
CA ILE A 218 1.28 -11.21 -1.65
C ILE A 218 2.76 -11.20 -1.28
N SER A 219 3.04 -11.74 -0.12
CA SER A 219 4.41 -11.96 0.34
C SER A 219 5.12 -13.02 -0.50
N LEU A 220 6.24 -12.67 -1.14
CA LEU A 220 7.04 -13.56 -1.99
C LEU A 220 8.53 -13.19 -1.89
N GLU A 221 9.39 -14.17 -1.60
CA GLU A 221 10.81 -13.92 -1.30
C GLU A 221 11.76 -14.34 -2.44
N GLY A 222 11.25 -14.73 -3.59
CA GLY A 222 12.03 -15.23 -4.72
C GLY A 222 11.40 -16.46 -5.36
N PHE A 223 12.21 -17.27 -6.06
CA PHE A 223 11.79 -18.58 -6.55
C PHE A 223 11.61 -19.58 -5.40
N GLU A 224 11.07 -20.76 -5.71
CA GLU A 224 10.58 -21.75 -4.75
C GLU A 224 11.58 -22.07 -3.63
N GLU A 225 12.83 -22.35 -3.97
CA GLU A 225 13.84 -22.72 -2.98
C GLU A 225 14.07 -21.60 -1.95
N VAL A 226 14.29 -20.38 -2.41
CA VAL A 226 14.55 -19.20 -1.55
C VAL A 226 13.31 -18.79 -0.78
N ASN A 227 12.15 -18.84 -1.42
CA ASN A 227 10.89 -18.53 -0.77
C ASN A 227 10.58 -19.51 0.37
N ASP A 228 10.67 -20.79 0.08
CA ASP A 228 10.30 -21.85 1.02
C ASP A 228 11.32 -21.99 2.18
N LEU A 229 12.58 -21.64 1.94
CA LEU A 229 13.59 -21.55 3.00
C LEU A 229 13.17 -20.58 4.11
N ARG A 230 12.59 -19.42 3.76
CA ARG A 230 12.16 -18.42 4.72
C ARG A 230 10.74 -18.63 5.23
N ARG A 231 9.81 -19.01 4.34
CA ARG A 231 8.36 -19.04 4.64
C ARG A 231 7.81 -20.42 4.97
N GLY A 232 8.57 -21.47 4.70
CA GLY A 232 8.19 -22.87 4.92
C GLY A 232 7.89 -23.61 3.63
N LYS A 233 8.14 -24.91 3.66
CA LYS A 233 8.01 -25.80 2.50
C LYS A 233 6.60 -25.77 1.89
N GLY A 234 6.53 -25.59 0.57
CA GLY A 234 5.30 -25.61 -0.22
C GLY A 234 4.51 -24.27 -0.19
N VAL A 235 5.05 -23.24 0.47
CA VAL A 235 4.40 -21.91 0.48
C VAL A 235 4.47 -21.25 -0.89
N PHE A 236 5.59 -21.40 -1.62
CA PHE A 236 5.71 -20.88 -2.98
C PHE A 236 4.58 -21.37 -3.88
N GLN A 237 4.29 -22.65 -3.89
CA GLN A 237 3.22 -23.22 -4.74
C GLN A 237 1.84 -22.70 -4.34
N LYS A 238 1.58 -22.45 -3.05
CA LYS A 238 0.34 -21.84 -2.58
C LYS A 238 0.22 -20.38 -3.06
N VAL A 239 1.33 -19.63 -3.02
CA VAL A 239 1.40 -18.24 -3.54
C VAL A 239 1.15 -18.21 -5.05
N MET A 240 1.79 -19.10 -5.83
CA MET A 240 1.56 -19.18 -7.28
C MET A 240 0.10 -19.48 -7.62
N ARG A 241 -0.54 -20.39 -6.87
CA ARG A 241 -1.98 -20.68 -7.00
C ARG A 241 -2.84 -19.45 -6.64
N ALA A 242 -2.53 -18.75 -5.58
CA ALA A 242 -3.25 -17.54 -5.17
C ALA A 242 -3.18 -16.46 -6.27
N MET A 243 -2.00 -16.26 -6.88
CA MET A 243 -1.85 -15.34 -8.03
C MET A 243 -2.71 -15.77 -9.21
N ASP A 244 -2.77 -17.07 -9.54
CA ASP A 244 -3.61 -17.56 -10.62
C ASP A 244 -5.10 -17.33 -10.36
N ILE A 245 -5.58 -17.52 -9.12
CA ILE A 245 -6.95 -17.22 -8.71
C ILE A 245 -7.22 -15.71 -8.83
N MET A 246 -6.36 -14.85 -8.30
CA MET A 246 -6.54 -13.40 -8.38
C MET A 246 -6.51 -12.90 -9.83
N LYS A 247 -5.63 -13.44 -10.67
CA LYS A 247 -5.58 -13.12 -12.10
C LYS A 247 -6.86 -13.55 -12.82
N LYS A 248 -7.39 -14.75 -12.52
CA LYS A 248 -8.67 -15.25 -13.06
C LYS A 248 -9.82 -14.27 -12.77
N HIS A 249 -9.88 -13.73 -11.54
CA HIS A 249 -10.90 -12.77 -11.13
C HIS A 249 -10.56 -11.31 -11.49
N LYS A 250 -9.45 -11.08 -12.20
CA LYS A 250 -8.98 -9.75 -12.62
C LYS A 250 -8.79 -8.78 -11.44
N LEU A 251 -8.19 -9.23 -10.36
CA LEU A 251 -7.86 -8.36 -9.24
C LEU A 251 -6.68 -7.44 -9.57
N LEU A 252 -6.68 -6.25 -8.96
CA LEU A 252 -5.47 -5.45 -8.81
C LEU A 252 -4.69 -5.99 -7.63
N PHE A 253 -3.53 -6.58 -7.88
CA PHE A 253 -2.68 -7.10 -6.82
C PHE A 253 -1.19 -6.92 -7.11
N GLY A 254 -0.40 -6.97 -6.05
CA GLY A 254 1.04 -6.83 -6.08
C GLY A 254 1.77 -7.89 -5.28
N THR A 255 3.08 -7.69 -5.14
CA THR A 255 3.93 -8.46 -4.23
C THR A 255 4.49 -7.59 -3.12
N SER A 256 4.75 -8.19 -1.97
CA SER A 256 5.48 -7.63 -0.84
C SER A 256 6.72 -8.50 -0.61
N ILE A 257 7.89 -7.91 -0.83
CA ILE A 257 9.17 -8.61 -0.84
C ILE A 257 10.02 -8.07 0.31
N CYS A 258 10.35 -8.93 1.27
CA CYS A 258 11.35 -8.62 2.25
C CYS A 258 12.71 -9.10 1.71
N TYR A 259 13.54 -8.18 1.20
CA TYR A 259 14.83 -8.56 0.68
C TYR A 259 15.90 -8.63 1.77
N THR A 260 16.74 -9.63 1.64
CA THR A 260 17.77 -10.06 2.59
C THR A 260 19.11 -10.24 1.87
N SER A 261 20.17 -10.48 2.62
CA SER A 261 21.47 -10.92 2.07
C SER A 261 21.39 -12.12 1.15
N ALA A 262 20.40 -13.01 1.36
CA ALA A 262 20.25 -14.26 0.62
C ALA A 262 19.47 -14.12 -0.70
N ASN A 263 18.56 -13.11 -0.83
CA ASN A 263 17.62 -13.09 -1.95
C ASN A 263 17.67 -11.80 -2.80
N TYR A 264 18.42 -10.76 -2.41
CA TYR A 264 18.38 -9.44 -3.04
C TYR A 264 18.61 -9.45 -4.56
N LYS A 265 19.49 -10.33 -5.08
CA LYS A 265 19.71 -10.50 -6.53
C LYS A 265 18.56 -11.23 -7.20
N THR A 266 18.06 -12.29 -6.58
CA THR A 266 16.97 -13.11 -7.11
C THR A 266 15.70 -12.29 -7.30
N VAL A 267 15.28 -11.54 -6.27
CA VAL A 267 14.01 -10.78 -6.29
C VAL A 267 14.05 -9.54 -7.20
N THR A 268 15.20 -9.19 -7.71
CA THR A 268 15.39 -8.09 -8.67
C THR A 268 15.90 -8.57 -10.04
N SER A 269 16.05 -9.87 -10.23
CA SER A 269 16.44 -10.43 -11.53
C SER A 269 15.32 -10.23 -12.57
N ASP A 270 15.71 -10.17 -13.84
CA ASP A 270 14.75 -10.00 -14.93
C ASP A 270 13.81 -11.21 -15.02
N GLU A 271 14.32 -12.40 -14.79
CA GLU A 271 13.55 -13.66 -14.81
C GLU A 271 12.48 -13.68 -13.73
N PHE A 272 12.81 -13.21 -12.52
CA PHE A 272 11.84 -13.12 -11.43
C PHE A 272 10.76 -12.07 -11.71
N LEU A 273 11.17 -10.90 -12.20
CA LEU A 273 10.24 -9.82 -12.56
C LEU A 273 9.31 -10.25 -13.71
N ASP A 274 9.84 -10.92 -14.73
CA ASP A 274 9.03 -11.42 -15.85
C ASP A 274 8.04 -12.49 -15.39
N MET A 275 8.43 -13.36 -14.46
CA MET A 275 7.55 -14.37 -13.88
C MET A 275 6.37 -13.70 -13.11
N ILE A 276 6.64 -12.75 -12.22
CA ILE A 276 5.55 -12.11 -11.45
C ILE A 276 4.65 -11.24 -12.33
N ILE A 277 5.20 -10.56 -13.34
CA ILE A 277 4.41 -9.79 -14.31
C ILE A 277 3.51 -10.74 -15.13
N ALA A 278 4.04 -11.88 -15.58
CA ALA A 278 3.26 -12.89 -16.29
C ALA A 278 2.13 -13.49 -15.43
N LYS A 279 2.34 -13.57 -14.11
CA LYS A 279 1.31 -13.97 -13.13
C LYS A 279 0.25 -12.90 -12.88
N GLY A 280 0.41 -11.69 -13.41
CA GLY A 280 -0.57 -10.60 -13.30
C GLY A 280 -0.26 -9.55 -12.25
N VAL A 281 0.90 -9.62 -11.61
CA VAL A 281 1.35 -8.62 -10.63
C VAL A 281 1.50 -7.26 -11.30
N LYS A 282 0.92 -6.21 -10.70
CA LYS A 282 0.95 -4.83 -11.22
C LYS A 282 1.89 -3.92 -10.46
N TYR A 283 2.22 -4.24 -9.21
CA TYR A 283 3.16 -3.48 -8.40
C TYR A 283 3.92 -4.40 -7.44
N THR A 284 5.09 -3.95 -7.00
CA THR A 284 5.92 -4.67 -6.02
C THR A 284 6.45 -3.70 -4.98
N TRP A 285 6.36 -4.11 -3.72
CA TRP A 285 6.98 -3.43 -2.59
C TRP A 285 8.26 -4.16 -2.23
N TYR A 286 9.37 -3.43 -2.12
CA TYR A 286 10.64 -3.91 -1.60
C TYR A 286 10.86 -3.33 -0.21
N PHE A 287 11.01 -4.18 0.79
CA PHE A 287 11.32 -3.83 2.17
C PHE A 287 12.67 -4.40 2.56
N HIS A 288 13.51 -3.58 3.19
CA HIS A 288 14.70 -4.10 3.85
C HIS A 288 14.30 -5.08 4.94
N TYR A 289 15.03 -6.16 5.09
CA TYR A 289 14.94 -6.97 6.29
C TYR A 289 15.40 -6.13 7.50
N MET A 290 14.52 -6.00 8.47
CA MET A 290 14.80 -5.34 9.76
C MET A 290 14.89 -6.43 10.83
N PRO A 291 16.00 -6.50 11.61
CA PRO A 291 16.22 -7.55 12.60
C PRO A 291 15.51 -7.19 13.91
N VAL A 292 14.17 -7.15 13.83
CA VAL A 292 13.28 -6.87 14.96
C VAL A 292 12.33 -8.06 15.17
N GLY A 293 11.79 -8.19 16.39
CA GLY A 293 10.97 -9.33 16.76
C GLY A 293 11.77 -10.50 17.35
N ASN A 294 11.08 -11.45 17.96
CA ASN A 294 11.67 -12.54 18.74
C ASN A 294 12.57 -13.50 17.93
N ASP A 295 12.29 -13.65 16.62
CA ASP A 295 13.01 -14.54 15.72
C ASP A 295 14.00 -13.77 14.81
N ALA A 296 14.46 -12.60 15.23
CA ALA A 296 15.39 -11.79 14.46
C ALA A 296 16.72 -12.53 14.22
N SER A 297 17.20 -12.49 12.96
CA SER A 297 18.46 -13.12 12.54
C SER A 297 19.36 -12.08 11.86
N THR A 298 20.56 -11.87 12.40
CA THR A 298 21.55 -10.97 11.81
C THR A 298 22.12 -11.48 10.49
N ASP A 299 22.06 -12.77 10.22
CA ASP A 299 22.55 -13.39 8.97
C ASP A 299 21.75 -12.95 7.74
N LEU A 300 20.53 -12.46 7.95
CA LEU A 300 19.67 -11.93 6.89
C LEU A 300 19.94 -10.46 6.55
N LEU A 301 20.78 -9.76 7.33
CA LEU A 301 21.11 -8.36 7.08
C LEU A 301 21.91 -8.20 5.78
N LEU A 302 21.60 -7.13 5.06
CA LEU A 302 22.36 -6.74 3.88
C LEU A 302 23.65 -6.01 4.28
N THR A 303 24.72 -6.25 3.51
CA THR A 303 25.91 -5.41 3.57
C THR A 303 25.64 -4.02 2.92
N PRO A 304 26.47 -3.01 3.17
CA PRO A 304 26.36 -1.71 2.49
C PRO A 304 26.34 -1.84 0.96
N GLU A 305 27.18 -2.69 0.38
CA GLU A 305 27.28 -2.91 -1.06
C GLU A 305 26.01 -3.56 -1.64
N GLN A 306 25.41 -4.49 -0.87
CA GLN A 306 24.12 -5.10 -1.25
C GLN A 306 22.97 -4.09 -1.20
N ARG A 307 22.97 -3.17 -0.24
CA ARG A 307 22.01 -2.08 -0.15
C ARG A 307 22.16 -1.09 -1.31
N GLU A 308 23.41 -0.72 -1.65
CA GLU A 308 23.71 0.12 -2.80
C GLU A 308 23.26 -0.52 -4.12
N TYR A 309 23.50 -1.84 -4.28
CA TYR A 309 22.98 -2.59 -5.41
C TYR A 309 21.46 -2.47 -5.52
N MET A 310 20.71 -2.69 -4.42
CA MET A 310 19.26 -2.58 -4.42
C MET A 310 18.78 -1.18 -4.80
N TYR A 311 19.42 -0.13 -4.24
CA TYR A 311 19.14 1.26 -4.57
C TYR A 311 19.24 1.54 -6.08
N HIS A 312 20.30 1.10 -6.72
CA HIS A 312 20.49 1.30 -8.16
C HIS A 312 19.58 0.39 -8.99
N ARG A 313 19.45 -0.87 -8.62
CA ARG A 313 18.70 -1.83 -9.39
C ARG A 313 17.20 -1.52 -9.43
N VAL A 314 16.58 -1.12 -8.32
CA VAL A 314 15.17 -0.71 -8.33
C VAL A 314 14.95 0.52 -9.21
N ARG A 315 15.88 1.46 -9.24
CA ARG A 315 15.83 2.61 -10.16
C ARG A 315 15.92 2.21 -11.63
N GLU A 316 16.75 1.21 -11.95
CA GLU A 316 16.80 0.63 -13.31
C GLU A 316 15.48 -0.01 -13.72
N ILE A 317 14.85 -0.79 -12.83
CA ILE A 317 13.52 -1.38 -13.06
C ILE A 317 12.50 -0.29 -13.38
N ARG A 318 12.61 0.88 -12.77
CA ARG A 318 11.70 2.02 -12.96
C ARG A 318 11.97 2.84 -14.23
N LYS A 319 13.16 2.77 -14.84
CA LYS A 319 13.51 3.57 -16.02
C LYS A 319 12.45 3.41 -17.12
N GLY A 320 12.21 4.49 -17.87
CA GLY A 320 11.33 4.46 -19.05
C GLY A 320 11.85 3.47 -20.09
N ASP A 321 13.06 3.71 -20.57
CA ASP A 321 13.72 2.84 -21.55
C ASP A 321 14.46 1.69 -20.86
N GLY A 322 14.21 0.47 -21.29
CA GLY A 322 14.83 -0.76 -20.77
C GLY A 322 14.32 -1.22 -19.40
N GLY A 323 13.40 -0.48 -18.75
CA GLY A 323 12.80 -0.90 -17.49
C GLY A 323 11.64 -1.88 -17.67
N LYS A 324 11.17 -2.45 -16.56
CA LYS A 324 10.03 -3.40 -16.56
C LYS A 324 8.68 -2.68 -16.40
N PRO A 325 7.59 -3.13 -17.02
CA PRO A 325 6.26 -2.54 -16.91
C PRO A 325 5.57 -2.92 -15.59
N ILE A 326 6.18 -2.53 -14.49
CA ILE A 326 5.71 -2.76 -13.12
C ILE A 326 6.03 -1.55 -12.25
N VAL A 327 5.13 -1.18 -11.34
CA VAL A 327 5.42 -0.17 -10.32
C VAL A 327 6.22 -0.84 -9.21
N ALA A 328 7.45 -0.41 -9.01
CA ALA A 328 8.33 -0.90 -7.95
C ALA A 328 8.52 0.20 -6.88
N VAL A 329 8.24 -0.11 -5.63
CA VAL A 329 8.44 0.79 -4.48
C VAL A 329 9.56 0.23 -3.63
N ASP A 330 10.61 1.00 -3.42
CA ASP A 330 11.71 0.67 -2.50
C ASP A 330 11.50 1.44 -1.20
N PHE A 331 10.75 0.85 -0.29
CA PHE A 331 10.14 1.56 0.84
C PHE A 331 11.14 2.40 1.65
N GLN A 332 12.32 1.84 1.96
CA GLN A 332 13.31 2.56 2.76
C GLN A 332 14.16 3.52 1.90
N ASN A 333 14.55 3.11 0.69
CA ASN A 333 15.41 3.94 -0.17
C ASN A 333 14.66 5.09 -0.86
N ASP A 334 13.33 5.00 -0.97
CA ASP A 334 12.49 6.07 -1.55
C ASP A 334 12.25 7.25 -0.59
N GLY A 335 12.86 7.23 0.59
CA GLY A 335 12.84 8.34 1.53
C GLY A 335 13.27 9.69 0.93
N GLU A 336 14.14 9.69 -0.08
CA GLU A 336 14.55 10.90 -0.80
C GLU A 336 13.39 11.66 -1.45
N PHE A 337 12.36 10.94 -1.93
CA PHE A 337 11.19 11.54 -2.59
C PHE A 337 10.15 12.11 -1.61
N VAL A 338 10.27 11.76 -0.33
CA VAL A 338 9.33 12.16 0.73
C VAL A 338 10.00 12.91 1.88
N SER A 339 11.20 13.44 1.64
CA SER A 339 11.99 14.20 2.62
C SER A 339 12.33 13.38 3.87
N GLY A 340 12.82 12.16 3.66
CA GLY A 340 13.30 11.26 4.71
C GLY A 340 12.26 10.27 5.22
N CYS A 341 12.36 9.89 6.50
CA CYS A 341 11.48 8.92 7.13
C CYS A 341 10.02 9.38 7.14
N ILE A 342 9.08 8.49 6.85
CA ILE A 342 7.63 8.74 6.82
C ILE A 342 6.92 8.41 8.14
N ALA A 343 7.62 7.82 9.11
CA ALA A 343 7.08 7.34 10.38
C ALA A 343 6.64 8.47 11.33
N GLY A 344 6.14 8.09 12.51
CA GLY A 344 5.77 9.01 13.57
C GLY A 344 4.55 9.87 13.26
N GLY A 345 3.63 9.37 12.43
CA GLY A 345 2.44 10.11 12.01
C GLY A 345 2.72 11.21 10.98
N LYS A 346 3.95 11.30 10.42
CA LYS A 346 4.23 12.25 9.32
C LYS A 346 3.40 11.88 8.09
N TYR A 347 3.57 10.66 7.60
CA TYR A 347 2.77 10.08 6.52
C TYR A 347 2.14 8.74 6.90
N TYR A 348 2.69 8.02 7.91
CA TYR A 348 2.07 6.81 8.45
C TYR A 348 2.33 6.62 9.94
N CYS A 349 1.48 5.82 10.58
CA CYS A 349 1.69 5.20 11.88
C CYS A 349 1.16 3.77 11.85
N HIS A 350 1.47 3.01 12.90
CA HIS A 350 1.10 1.61 13.05
C HIS A 350 0.21 1.43 14.28
N ILE A 351 -0.81 0.61 14.16
CA ILE A 351 -1.65 0.14 15.26
C ILE A 351 -1.46 -1.36 15.39
N ASN A 352 -0.83 -1.78 16.47
CA ASN A 352 -0.52 -3.17 16.72
C ASN A 352 -1.74 -3.97 17.23
N PRO A 353 -1.66 -5.31 17.36
CA PRO A 353 -2.82 -6.13 17.76
C PRO A 353 -3.31 -5.88 19.20
N ASN A 354 -2.51 -5.20 20.06
CA ASN A 354 -2.93 -4.76 21.39
C ASN A 354 -3.69 -3.44 21.39
N GLY A 355 -3.75 -2.75 20.24
CA GLY A 355 -4.30 -1.40 20.13
C GLY A 355 -3.31 -0.28 20.39
N ASP A 356 -2.03 -0.58 20.63
CA ASP A 356 -1.01 0.45 20.80
C ASP A 356 -0.73 1.15 19.48
N VAL A 357 -0.63 2.49 19.53
CA VAL A 357 -0.31 3.31 18.35
C VAL A 357 1.17 3.62 18.36
N GLU A 358 1.88 3.00 17.42
CA GLU A 358 3.33 3.02 17.31
C GLU A 358 3.80 3.97 16.20
N PRO A 359 4.96 4.61 16.33
CA PRO A 359 5.50 5.48 15.28
C PRO A 359 5.80 4.73 13.98
N CYS A 360 6.21 3.48 14.08
CA CYS A 360 6.64 2.65 12.96
C CYS A 360 6.42 1.17 13.29
N VAL A 361 6.08 0.38 12.29
CA VAL A 361 5.91 -1.07 12.39
C VAL A 361 7.15 -1.82 12.92
N PHE A 362 8.32 -1.21 12.84
CA PHE A 362 9.58 -1.74 13.36
C PHE A 362 9.98 -1.16 14.74
N ILE A 363 9.10 -0.37 15.37
CA ILE A 363 9.32 0.23 16.68
C ILE A 363 8.19 -0.23 17.59
N HIS A 364 8.45 -1.31 18.33
CA HIS A 364 7.49 -1.94 19.24
C HIS A 364 7.45 -1.16 20.57
N TYR A 365 7.13 0.12 20.49
CA TYR A 365 7.00 1.00 21.64
C TYR A 365 5.93 2.06 21.40
N SER A 366 5.04 2.22 22.35
CA SER A 366 3.99 3.23 22.32
C SER A 366 3.72 3.83 23.70
N THR A 367 3.19 5.04 23.71
CA THR A 367 2.60 5.71 24.87
C THR A 367 1.12 5.98 24.68
N ALA A 368 0.52 5.41 23.64
CA ALA A 368 -0.86 5.65 23.23
C ALA A 368 -1.54 4.34 22.83
N ASN A 369 -2.79 4.16 23.26
CA ASN A 369 -3.58 2.99 22.93
C ASN A 369 -4.99 3.41 22.48
N ILE A 370 -5.49 2.80 21.40
CA ILE A 370 -6.81 3.11 20.85
C ILE A 370 -7.97 2.75 21.79
N HIS A 371 -7.78 1.83 22.74
CA HIS A 371 -8.81 1.50 23.72
C HIS A 371 -9.05 2.61 24.73
N ASP A 372 -8.03 3.45 24.96
CA ASP A 372 -8.07 4.50 25.99
C ASP A 372 -8.37 5.90 25.43
N MET A 373 -8.09 6.12 24.13
CA MET A 373 -8.19 7.46 23.52
C MET A 373 -8.52 7.41 22.03
N SER A 374 -8.90 8.56 21.48
CA SER A 374 -9.15 8.71 20.05
C SER A 374 -7.84 8.61 19.22
N LEU A 375 -7.95 8.27 17.93
CA LEU A 375 -6.81 8.27 17.01
C LEU A 375 -6.09 9.64 17.01
N LEU A 376 -6.85 10.74 17.00
CA LEU A 376 -6.28 12.09 17.06
C LEU A 376 -5.49 12.33 18.36
N ASP A 377 -5.98 11.86 19.51
CA ASP A 377 -5.30 12.05 20.79
C ASP A 377 -4.06 11.15 20.89
N CYS A 378 -4.07 9.97 20.26
CA CYS A 378 -2.87 9.16 20.09
C CYS A 378 -1.78 9.93 19.32
N LEU A 379 -2.13 10.58 18.19
CA LEU A 379 -1.19 11.35 17.39
C LEU A 379 -0.64 12.60 18.09
N LYS A 380 -1.35 13.12 19.09
CA LYS A 380 -0.91 14.26 19.93
C LYS A 380 0.09 13.89 21.03
N GLN A 381 0.34 12.62 21.27
CA GLN A 381 1.25 12.19 22.35
C GLN A 381 2.68 12.70 22.14
N PRO A 382 3.45 12.89 23.21
CA PRO A 382 4.81 13.42 23.13
C PRO A 382 5.73 12.65 22.19
N LEU A 383 5.58 11.32 22.13
CA LEU A 383 6.36 10.46 21.23
C LEU A 383 6.19 10.90 19.76
N PHE A 384 4.94 11.04 19.30
CA PHE A 384 4.65 11.46 17.93
C PHE A 384 5.12 12.88 17.63
N LYS A 385 4.92 13.81 18.58
CA LYS A 385 5.41 15.19 18.44
C LYS A 385 6.93 15.25 18.32
N THR A 386 7.65 14.42 19.09
CA THR A 386 9.10 14.34 19.01
C THR A 386 9.57 13.84 17.66
N TYR A 387 8.93 12.78 17.13
CA TYR A 387 9.21 12.29 15.77
C TYR A 387 8.97 13.36 14.72
N GLN A 388 7.84 14.04 14.77
CA GLN A 388 7.45 15.05 13.78
C GLN A 388 8.35 16.29 13.82
N ALA A 389 8.77 16.73 15.02
CA ALA A 389 9.63 17.90 15.20
C ALA A 389 11.07 17.69 14.70
N ASN A 390 11.55 16.44 14.71
CA ASN A 390 12.92 16.09 14.36
C ASN A 390 13.10 15.52 12.93
N GLN A 391 12.07 15.59 12.11
CA GLN A 391 12.14 15.12 10.71
C GLN A 391 12.41 16.28 9.72
N PRO A 392 13.20 16.05 8.65
CA PRO A 392 14.00 14.83 8.41
C PRO A 392 15.08 14.65 9.48
N PHE A 393 15.36 13.42 9.87
CA PHE A 393 16.45 13.13 10.78
C PHE A 393 17.77 13.53 10.12
N ASN A 394 18.45 14.53 10.68
CA ASN A 394 19.69 15.10 10.12
C ASN A 394 20.94 14.31 10.52
N SER A 395 20.80 13.21 11.23
CA SER A 395 21.92 12.38 11.65
C SER A 395 22.19 11.30 10.62
N ASN A 396 23.41 11.27 10.12
CA ASN A 396 23.97 10.17 9.35
C ASN A 396 24.17 8.94 10.27
N HIS A 397 23.09 8.23 10.57
CA HIS A 397 23.18 7.00 11.37
C HIS A 397 22.50 5.84 10.67
#